data_6feac14959e50af4101276bb347343cb
#
_entry.id   6feac14959e50af4101276bb347343cb
#
_cell.length_a   1.000
_cell.length_b   1.000
_cell.length_c   1.000
_cell.angle_alpha   90.00
_cell.angle_beta   90.00
_cell.angle_gamma   90.00
#
_symmetry.space_group_name_H-M   'P 1'
#
loop_
_entity.id
_entity.type
_entity.pdbx_description
1 polymer ?
#
loop_
_entity_poly.entity_id
_entity_poly.type
_entity_poly.pdbx_seq_one_letter_code
_entity_poly.pdbx_strand_id
1 'polypeptide(L)'
;MKKIFKIDCGLYPLGLLTILSGIGLHIAGHGSNHNTWEIWAVIHSVLSISFTILLAYHIHTHWAWFKHVRGSTINRKRFMTTMLTMVSISTVFSGIALLAIWGVNTQVGLLHYKIGISFALLMLIHGVKRIHIIEKAVCKADK
;
A
#
# COMPACT_ATOMS: atom_id res chain seq x y z
N MET A 1 13.46 -0.42 18.29
CA MET A 1 12.23 0.41 18.19
C MET A 1 12.40 1.62 17.25
N LYS A 2 13.46 2.43 17.32
CA LYS A 2 13.61 3.65 16.47
C LYS A 2 13.61 3.41 14.94
N LYS A 3 14.13 2.27 14.44
CA LYS A 3 14.15 1.98 12.98
C LYS A 3 12.76 1.64 12.43
N ILE A 4 11.99 0.78 13.12
CA ILE A 4 10.63 0.39 12.71
C ILE A 4 9.72 1.61 12.66
N PHE A 5 9.80 2.47 13.67
CA PHE A 5 9.04 3.71 13.74
C PHE A 5 9.29 4.63 12.53
N LYS A 6 10.56 4.81 12.11
CA LYS A 6 10.91 5.63 10.95
C LYS A 6 10.33 5.07 9.64
N ILE A 7 10.32 3.73 9.49
CA ILE A 7 9.74 3.06 8.33
C ILE A 7 8.22 3.27 8.29
N ASP A 8 7.54 3.08 9.42
CA ASP A 8 6.09 3.28 9.53
C ASP A 8 5.70 4.73 9.24
N CYS A 9 6.45 5.72 9.77
CA CYS A 9 6.23 7.14 9.51
C CYS A 9 6.40 7.53 8.04
N GLY A 10 7.27 6.85 7.28
CA GLY A 10 7.43 7.07 5.84
C GLY A 10 6.38 6.33 5.02
N LEU A 11 5.96 5.14 5.47
CA LEU A 11 5.05 4.27 4.73
C LEU A 11 3.65 4.88 4.59
N TYR A 12 3.12 5.55 5.64
CA TYR A 12 1.78 6.14 5.61
C TYR A 12 1.63 7.28 4.60
N PRO A 13 2.44 8.35 4.64
CA PRO A 13 2.30 9.44 3.68
C PRO A 13 2.56 8.97 2.24
N LEU A 14 3.54 8.10 2.03
CA LEU A 14 3.82 7.56 0.70
C LEU A 14 2.68 6.67 0.20
N GLY A 15 2.07 5.87 1.07
CA GLY A 15 0.89 5.08 0.74
C GLY A 15 -0.33 5.95 0.38
N LEU A 16 -0.58 7.03 1.12
CA LEU A 16 -1.64 7.98 0.80
C LEU A 16 -1.40 8.66 -0.56
N LEU A 17 -0.17 9.09 -0.84
CA LEU A 17 0.18 9.69 -2.14
C LEU A 17 -0.01 8.68 -3.29
N THR A 18 0.36 7.41 -3.07
CA THR A 18 0.15 6.33 -4.05
C THR A 18 -1.34 6.10 -4.31
N ILE A 19 -2.19 6.10 -3.28
CA ILE A 19 -3.64 5.97 -3.43
C ILE A 19 -4.22 7.16 -4.20
N LEU A 20 -3.88 8.39 -3.80
CA LEU A 20 -4.37 9.61 -4.44
C LEU A 20 -3.95 9.67 -5.91
N SER A 21 -2.71 9.33 -6.23
CA SER A 21 -2.23 9.28 -7.62
C SER A 21 -2.92 8.20 -8.45
N GLY A 22 -3.27 7.04 -7.84
CA GLY A 22 -4.04 5.99 -8.51
C GLY A 22 -5.47 6.41 -8.83
N ILE A 23 -6.11 7.16 -7.92
CA ILE A 23 -7.43 7.76 -8.18
C ILE A 23 -7.32 8.82 -9.29
N GLY A 24 -6.31 9.69 -9.25
CA GLY A 24 -6.03 10.67 -10.30
C GLY A 24 -5.84 10.02 -11.67
N LEU A 25 -5.07 8.94 -11.72
CA LEU A 25 -4.86 8.16 -12.92
C LEU A 25 -6.17 7.55 -13.46
N HIS A 26 -7.00 7.00 -12.59
CA HIS A 26 -8.30 6.44 -12.97
C HIS A 26 -9.23 7.52 -13.56
N ILE A 27 -9.31 8.69 -12.93
CA ILE A 27 -10.09 9.83 -13.42
C ILE A 27 -9.55 10.29 -14.78
N ALA A 28 -8.23 10.45 -14.91
CA ALA A 28 -7.59 10.86 -16.16
C ALA A 28 -7.83 9.87 -17.31
N GLY A 29 -7.92 8.56 -17.00
CA GLY A 29 -8.24 7.51 -17.98
C GLY A 29 -9.65 7.57 -18.57
N HIS A 30 -10.58 8.29 -17.92
CA HIS A 30 -11.92 8.57 -18.46
C HIS A 30 -12.00 9.93 -19.16
N GLY A 31 -10.94 10.72 -19.10
CA GLY A 31 -10.84 12.00 -19.80
C GLY A 31 -10.41 11.85 -21.26
N SER A 32 -10.58 12.93 -22.03
CA SER A 32 -10.19 12.98 -23.45
C SER A 32 -8.71 13.35 -23.67
N ASN A 33 -7.98 13.75 -22.64
CA ASN A 33 -6.60 14.23 -22.75
C ASN A 33 -5.59 13.12 -22.39
N HIS A 34 -4.99 12.54 -23.43
CA HIS A 34 -4.00 11.46 -23.29
C HIS A 34 -2.75 11.89 -22.51
N ASN A 35 -2.26 13.12 -22.71
CA ASN A 35 -1.09 13.62 -21.99
C ASN A 35 -1.32 13.69 -20.48
N THR A 36 -2.53 14.05 -20.06
CA THR A 36 -2.90 14.07 -18.62
C THR A 36 -2.85 12.67 -18.04
N TRP A 37 -3.34 11.67 -18.77
CA TRP A 37 -3.27 10.27 -18.35
C TRP A 37 -1.82 9.79 -18.22
N GLU A 38 -0.94 10.11 -19.20
CA GLU A 38 0.47 9.72 -19.15
C GLU A 38 1.20 10.32 -17.94
N ILE A 39 0.97 11.60 -17.65
CA ILE A 39 1.55 12.27 -16.46
C ILE A 39 1.14 11.53 -15.18
N TRP A 40 -0.15 11.26 -15.03
CA TRP A 40 -0.63 10.52 -13.85
C TRP A 40 -0.10 9.08 -13.78
N ALA A 41 0.07 8.41 -14.92
CA ALA A 41 0.64 7.08 -15.00
C ALA A 41 2.10 7.07 -14.51
N VAL A 42 2.92 8.04 -14.94
CA VAL A 42 4.31 8.18 -14.48
C VAL A 42 4.34 8.47 -12.97
N ILE A 43 3.57 9.45 -12.50
CA ILE A 43 3.51 9.82 -11.08
C ILE A 43 3.11 8.60 -10.23
N HIS A 44 2.03 7.91 -10.61
CA HIS A 44 1.56 6.73 -9.88
C HIS A 44 2.59 5.60 -9.90
N SER A 45 3.25 5.35 -11.01
CA SER A 45 4.29 4.31 -11.13
C SER A 45 5.49 4.59 -10.21
N VAL A 46 6.00 5.83 -10.20
CA VAL A 46 7.14 6.22 -9.35
C VAL A 46 6.77 6.09 -7.86
N LEU A 47 5.60 6.60 -7.47
CA LEU A 47 5.13 6.51 -6.08
C LEU A 47 4.89 5.05 -5.66
N SER A 48 4.31 4.23 -6.55
CA SER A 48 4.02 2.81 -6.28
C SER A 48 5.29 1.97 -6.13
N ILE A 49 6.30 2.21 -6.95
CA ILE A 49 7.61 1.54 -6.84
C ILE A 49 8.27 1.92 -5.51
N SER A 50 8.31 3.21 -5.20
CA SER A 50 8.87 3.71 -3.94
C SER A 50 8.14 3.14 -2.72
N PHE A 51 6.80 3.11 -2.77
CA PHE A 51 5.97 2.49 -1.73
C PHE A 51 6.24 0.99 -1.60
N THR A 52 6.37 0.27 -2.71
CA THR A 52 6.62 -1.18 -2.72
C THR A 52 7.96 -1.52 -2.07
N ILE A 53 9.00 -0.75 -2.34
CA ILE A 53 10.32 -0.91 -1.71
C ILE A 53 10.21 -0.72 -0.19
N LEU A 54 9.53 0.35 0.25
CA LEU A 54 9.37 0.64 1.66
C LEU A 54 8.49 -0.40 2.37
N LEU A 55 7.44 -0.88 1.68
CA LEU A 55 6.57 -1.96 2.15
C LEU A 55 7.32 -3.29 2.30
N ALA A 56 8.18 -3.65 1.34
CA ALA A 56 9.02 -4.83 1.43
C ALA A 56 9.96 -4.76 2.65
N TYR A 57 10.52 -3.57 2.91
CA TYR A 57 11.33 -3.31 4.10
C TYR A 57 10.52 -3.43 5.40
N HIS A 58 9.29 -2.89 5.41
CA HIS A 58 8.37 -3.03 6.53
C HIS A 58 8.04 -4.50 6.83
N ILE A 59 7.68 -5.28 5.80
CA ILE A 59 7.41 -6.72 5.93
C ILE A 59 8.65 -7.46 6.46
N HIS A 60 9.83 -7.15 5.94
CA HIS A 60 11.07 -7.77 6.37
C HIS A 60 11.37 -7.50 7.86
N THR A 61 11.13 -6.28 8.36
CA THR A 61 11.30 -5.95 9.79
C THR A 61 10.34 -6.71 10.70
N HIS A 62 9.20 -7.13 10.17
CA HIS A 62 8.19 -7.93 10.88
C HIS A 62 8.25 -9.43 10.56
N TRP A 63 9.32 -9.91 9.90
CA TRP A 63 9.44 -11.31 9.43
C TRP A 63 9.27 -12.35 10.53
N ALA A 64 9.76 -12.08 11.73
CA ALA A 64 9.59 -12.94 12.89
C ALA A 64 8.10 -13.19 13.23
N TRP A 65 7.25 -12.15 13.07
CA TRP A 65 5.82 -12.27 13.29
C TRP A 65 5.18 -13.26 12.29
N PHE A 66 5.57 -13.20 11.00
CA PHE A 66 5.07 -14.10 9.97
C PHE A 66 5.45 -15.58 10.22
N LYS A 67 6.64 -15.83 10.75
CA LYS A 67 7.08 -17.19 11.14
C LYS A 67 6.20 -17.78 12.24
N HIS A 68 5.79 -16.97 13.23
CA HIS A 68 4.96 -17.42 14.34
C HIS A 68 3.46 -17.58 13.98
N VAL A 69 2.99 -16.90 12.94
CA VAL A 69 1.58 -17.03 12.49
C VAL A 69 1.31 -18.39 11.87
N ARG A 70 2.29 -19.02 11.25
CA ARG A 70 2.14 -20.28 10.51
C ARG A 70 1.74 -21.49 11.38
N GLY A 71 1.90 -21.42 12.70
CA GLY A 71 1.62 -22.53 13.64
C GLY A 71 0.53 -22.26 14.67
N SER A 72 -0.21 -21.16 14.60
CA SER A 72 -1.16 -20.79 15.65
C SER A 72 -2.53 -20.42 15.09
N THR A 73 -3.59 -20.65 15.91
CA THR A 73 -4.99 -20.29 15.61
C THR A 73 -5.13 -18.84 15.13
N ILE A 74 -5.82 -18.65 14.00
CA ILE A 74 -6.06 -17.36 13.39
C ILE A 74 -6.96 -16.52 14.29
N ASN A 75 -6.37 -15.57 14.98
CA ASN A 75 -7.08 -14.57 15.77
C ASN A 75 -7.51 -13.40 14.88
N ARG A 76 -8.61 -12.68 15.19
CA ARG A 76 -9.15 -11.54 14.40
C ARG A 76 -8.09 -10.49 14.02
N LYS A 77 -7.12 -10.20 14.92
CA LYS A 77 -6.01 -9.26 14.64
C LYS A 77 -5.05 -9.81 13.57
N ARG A 78 -4.77 -11.11 13.61
CA ARG A 78 -3.90 -11.79 12.64
C ARG A 78 -4.57 -11.89 11.27
N PHE A 79 -5.87 -12.18 11.24
CA PHE A 79 -6.66 -12.21 10.02
C PHE A 79 -6.56 -10.90 9.24
N MET A 80 -6.77 -9.75 9.90
CA MET A 80 -6.69 -8.43 9.25
C MET A 80 -5.31 -8.16 8.65
N THR A 81 -4.23 -8.48 9.37
CA THR A 81 -2.86 -8.28 8.87
C THR A 81 -2.55 -9.23 7.71
N THR A 82 -3.00 -10.49 7.78
CA THR A 82 -2.82 -11.47 6.69
C THR A 82 -3.59 -11.03 5.44
N MET A 83 -4.84 -10.60 5.59
CA MET A 83 -5.66 -10.06 4.49
C MET A 83 -4.99 -8.85 3.84
N LEU A 84 -4.52 -7.90 4.64
CA LEU A 84 -3.80 -6.72 4.14
C LEU A 84 -2.54 -7.14 3.35
N THR A 85 -1.77 -8.10 3.85
CA THR A 85 -0.57 -8.60 3.17
C THR A 85 -0.92 -9.29 1.84
N MET A 86 -1.93 -10.14 1.82
CA MET A 86 -2.37 -10.82 0.59
C MET A 86 -2.85 -9.84 -0.46
N VAL A 87 -3.69 -8.87 -0.08
CA VAL A 87 -4.19 -7.84 -0.99
C VAL A 87 -3.05 -6.94 -1.47
N SER A 88 -2.09 -6.57 -0.62
CA SER A 88 -0.92 -5.78 -1.05
C SER A 88 -0.05 -6.53 -2.05
N ILE A 89 0.21 -7.82 -1.84
CA ILE A 89 0.93 -8.66 -2.79
C ILE A 89 0.20 -8.70 -4.14
N SER A 90 -1.12 -8.93 -4.13
CA SER A 90 -1.94 -8.95 -5.34
C SER A 90 -1.92 -7.61 -6.09
N THR A 91 -1.94 -6.49 -5.34
CA THR A 91 -1.84 -5.14 -5.91
C THR A 91 -0.48 -4.92 -6.59
N VAL A 92 0.61 -5.35 -5.95
CA VAL A 92 1.96 -5.24 -6.52
C VAL A 92 2.10 -6.09 -7.78
N PHE A 93 1.65 -7.35 -7.77
CA PHE A 93 1.72 -8.21 -8.94
C PHE A 93 0.90 -7.69 -10.12
N SER A 94 -0.33 -7.22 -9.88
CA SER A 94 -1.15 -6.62 -10.94
C SER A 94 -0.55 -5.30 -11.46
N GLY A 95 0.10 -4.51 -10.61
CA GLY A 95 0.83 -3.32 -11.01
C GLY A 95 2.04 -3.63 -11.89
N ILE A 96 2.84 -4.66 -11.55
CA ILE A 96 3.95 -5.13 -12.38
C ILE A 96 3.44 -5.61 -13.74
N ALA A 97 2.33 -6.36 -13.78
CA ALA A 97 1.72 -6.80 -15.03
C ALA A 97 1.31 -5.61 -15.91
N LEU A 98 0.84 -4.51 -15.32
CA LEU A 98 0.49 -3.29 -16.06
C LEU A 98 1.70 -2.56 -16.66
N LEU A 99 2.88 -2.67 -16.06
CA LEU A 99 4.11 -2.11 -16.65
C LEU A 99 4.49 -2.80 -17.97
N ALA A 100 4.06 -4.06 -18.16
CA ALA A 100 4.27 -4.81 -19.40
C ALA A 100 3.14 -4.61 -20.43
N ILE A 101 1.98 -4.08 -20.04
CA ILE A 101 0.79 -3.91 -20.86
C ILE A 101 0.50 -2.41 -21.00
N TRP A 102 0.89 -1.80 -22.12
CA TRP A 102 0.56 -0.42 -22.42
C TRP A 102 -0.90 -0.29 -22.88
N GLY A 103 -1.62 0.66 -22.32
CA GLY A 103 -2.95 1.02 -22.78
C GLY A 103 -3.89 1.53 -21.70
N VAL A 104 -4.78 2.43 -22.10
CA VAL A 104 -5.85 2.99 -21.28
C VAL A 104 -6.97 1.97 -21.17
N ASN A 105 -7.61 1.84 -20.00
CA ASN A 105 -8.81 1.03 -19.78
C ASN A 105 -8.68 -0.48 -20.10
N THR A 106 -7.50 -1.06 -19.84
CA THR A 106 -7.32 -2.51 -19.96
C THR A 106 -8.06 -3.26 -18.85
N GLN A 107 -8.44 -4.52 -19.10
CA GLN A 107 -9.08 -5.38 -18.08
C GLN A 107 -8.16 -5.58 -16.85
N VAL A 108 -6.84 -5.66 -17.09
CA VAL A 108 -5.85 -5.74 -16.01
C VAL A 108 -5.81 -4.44 -15.21
N GLY A 109 -5.95 -3.27 -15.86
CA GLY A 109 -6.05 -1.97 -15.22
C GLY A 109 -7.27 -1.85 -14.32
N LEU A 110 -8.43 -2.30 -14.79
CA LEU A 110 -9.66 -2.35 -13.99
C LEU A 110 -9.52 -3.29 -12.78
N LEU A 111 -8.90 -4.45 -12.96
CA LEU A 111 -8.64 -5.38 -11.87
C LEU A 111 -7.69 -4.76 -10.84
N HIS A 112 -6.58 -4.18 -11.30
CA HIS A 112 -5.62 -3.48 -10.42
C HIS A 112 -6.30 -2.37 -9.62
N TYR A 113 -7.13 -1.56 -10.26
CA TYR A 113 -7.89 -0.49 -9.60
C TYR A 113 -8.81 -1.04 -8.50
N LYS A 114 -9.59 -2.09 -8.76
CA LYS A 114 -10.49 -2.71 -7.77
C LYS A 114 -9.72 -3.28 -6.57
N ILE A 115 -8.62 -3.98 -6.83
CA ILE A 115 -7.74 -4.51 -5.77
C ILE A 115 -7.09 -3.36 -5.00
N GLY A 116 -6.66 -2.29 -5.70
CA GLY A 116 -6.08 -1.10 -5.12
C GLY A 116 -7.02 -0.36 -4.16
N ILE A 117 -8.30 -0.22 -4.50
CA ILE A 117 -9.32 0.35 -3.58
C ILE A 117 -9.48 -0.54 -2.34
N SER A 118 -9.53 -1.86 -2.51
CA SER A 118 -9.61 -2.79 -1.38
C SER A 118 -8.37 -2.68 -0.48
N PHE A 119 -7.19 -2.56 -1.08
CA PHE A 119 -5.94 -2.30 -0.36
C PHE A 119 -5.98 -0.99 0.41
N ALA A 120 -6.45 0.10 -0.22
CA ALA A 120 -6.56 1.42 0.39
C ALA A 120 -7.44 1.39 1.65
N LEU A 121 -8.61 0.76 1.59
CA LEU A 121 -9.51 0.61 2.73
C LEU A 121 -8.86 -0.19 3.87
N LEU A 122 -8.22 -1.31 3.57
CA LEU A 122 -7.54 -2.13 4.58
C LEU A 122 -6.35 -1.40 5.19
N MET A 123 -5.59 -0.65 4.39
CA MET A 123 -4.46 0.15 4.85
C MET A 123 -4.91 1.26 5.81
N LEU A 124 -5.99 1.97 5.49
CA LEU A 124 -6.57 3.00 6.36
C LEU A 124 -7.04 2.41 7.69
N ILE A 125 -7.79 1.30 7.66
CA ILE A 125 -8.25 0.62 8.88
C ILE A 125 -7.06 0.14 9.73
N HIS A 126 -6.03 -0.41 9.10
CA HIS A 126 -4.81 -0.85 9.78
C HIS A 126 -4.08 0.35 10.40
N GLY A 127 -3.97 1.45 9.66
CA GLY A 127 -3.31 2.68 10.07
C GLY A 127 -3.95 3.35 11.27
N VAL A 128 -5.25 3.57 11.24
CA VAL A 128 -5.98 4.18 12.36
C VAL A 128 -5.74 3.44 13.66
N LYS A 129 -5.72 2.09 13.62
CA LYS A 129 -5.40 1.27 14.80
C LYS A 129 -3.96 1.42 15.29
N ARG A 130 -3.04 1.79 14.41
CA ARG A 130 -1.61 1.97 14.74
C ARG A 130 -1.28 3.38 15.23
N ILE A 131 -2.00 4.41 14.80
CA ILE A 131 -1.77 5.82 15.19
C ILE A 131 -1.79 5.94 16.72
N HIS A 132 -2.76 5.37 17.41
CA HIS A 132 -2.83 5.37 18.88
C HIS A 132 -1.62 4.73 19.58
N ILE A 133 -0.97 3.77 18.94
CA ILE A 133 0.24 3.13 19.48
C ILE A 133 1.44 4.06 19.27
N ILE A 134 1.48 4.75 18.14
CA ILE A 134 2.52 5.71 17.78
C ILE A 134 2.48 6.94 18.70
N GLU A 135 1.31 7.52 18.93
CA GLU A 135 1.11 8.64 19.85
C GLU A 135 1.62 8.31 21.27
N LYS A 136 1.26 7.13 21.78
CA LYS A 136 1.73 6.67 23.09
C LYS A 136 3.25 6.45 23.15
N ALA A 137 3.87 6.08 22.03
CA ALA A 137 5.31 5.88 21.95
C ALA A 137 6.07 7.23 21.90
N VAL A 138 5.51 8.23 21.22
CA VAL A 138 6.06 9.60 21.16
C VAL A 138 5.95 10.27 22.52
N CYS A 139 4.78 10.25 23.17
CA CYS A 139 4.59 10.82 24.52
C CYS A 139 5.48 10.18 25.61
N LYS A 140 5.96 8.96 25.41
CA LYS A 140 6.92 8.32 26.32
C LYS A 140 8.38 8.67 26.03
N ALA A 141 8.69 9.19 24.86
CA ALA A 141 10.04 9.57 24.48
C ALA A 141 10.39 11.00 24.93
N ASP A 142 9.36 11.82 25.24
CA ASP A 142 9.51 13.22 25.71
C ASP A 142 9.50 13.34 27.25
N LYS A 143 9.44 12.21 27.97
CA LYS A 143 9.62 12.15 29.45
C LYS A 143 10.91 11.42 29.81
#